data_679d15b11872d0bf62f3c5b8a2d4d10a
#
_entry.id   679d15b11872d0bf62f3c5b8a2d4d10a
#
_cell.length_a   1.000
_cell.length_b   1.000
_cell.length_c   1.000
_cell.angle_alpha   90.00
_cell.angle_beta   90.00
_cell.angle_gamma   90.00
#
_symmetry.space_group_name_H-M   'P 1'
#
loop_
_entity.id
_entity.type
_entity.pdbx_description
1 polymer ?
#
loop_
_entity_poly.entity_id
_entity_poly.type
_entity_poly.pdbx_seq_one_letter_code
_entity_poly.pdbx_strand_id
1 'polypeptide(L)'
;GVDNREDAVSLQYKRGYFNDWRVLDKYKEGLFDKADFWLDTHIANDPRMIDRETFFKGIEETIKTPFRVVPFFDPAPWGGQWMKEVCGLNPEKENYGWCFDCVPEENSLYFEVNGVRFELPSVDLVLLKSRELLGEPVEARFGKDFPIRFDFLDTVGGGNLSVQVQPTTQFIRENFGMYYTQDESYYLLDAKEGASVYLGLKNGINKDDMIRDLREAQKGEIVFDTEKYVNKLPAKKHDHYLIPGGTVHCSGSEALVLEISSTPNLFTFKLWDWQRLGLDGKPRPINVERGKEVIDWKRNTEYVKEYLANHFTQIAEGEGWSEERTGLHPNEFIETRRHWFSKSVTHHTNNSVNVLNLVEGEEVVVESPTSAFKPFVVHYAETFIVPASVGEYTITPCGKSVGKECGTIKAYVRF
;
A
#
# COMPACT_ATOMS: atom_id res chain seq x y z
N GLY A 1 -5.03 -26.06 -16.02
CA GLY A 1 -4.32 -25.42 -17.12
C GLY A 1 -4.69 -23.95 -17.21
N VAL A 2 -3.79 -23.17 -17.74
CA VAL A 2 -4.01 -21.76 -18.00
C VAL A 2 -4.52 -21.65 -19.43
N ASP A 3 -5.82 -21.43 -19.58
CA ASP A 3 -6.48 -21.55 -20.87
C ASP A 3 -6.76 -20.20 -21.54
N ASN A 4 -6.48 -19.08 -20.87
CA ASN A 4 -6.70 -17.76 -21.47
C ASN A 4 -5.45 -16.86 -21.38
N ARG A 5 -5.43 -15.82 -22.21
CA ARG A 5 -4.30 -14.90 -22.35
C ARG A 5 -4.02 -14.09 -21.06
N GLU A 6 -5.06 -13.71 -20.32
CA GLU A 6 -4.90 -12.97 -19.06
C GLU A 6 -4.26 -13.83 -17.98
N ASP A 7 -4.66 -15.10 -17.88
CA ASP A 7 -4.01 -16.06 -16.97
C ASP A 7 -2.54 -16.25 -17.31
N ALA A 8 -2.21 -16.34 -18.60
CA ALA A 8 -0.82 -16.48 -19.06
C ALA A 8 0.03 -15.26 -18.67
N VAL A 9 -0.51 -14.05 -18.84
CA VAL A 9 0.17 -12.81 -18.43
C VAL A 9 0.33 -12.74 -16.91
N SER A 10 -0.73 -13.04 -16.16
CA SER A 10 -0.67 -13.08 -14.69
C SER A 10 0.33 -14.11 -14.17
N LEU A 11 0.40 -15.30 -14.79
CA LEU A 11 1.39 -16.32 -14.43
C LEU A 11 2.82 -15.87 -14.76
N GLN A 12 3.02 -15.22 -15.88
CA GLN A 12 4.33 -14.70 -16.27
C GLN A 12 4.79 -13.60 -15.29
N TYR A 13 3.91 -12.69 -14.92
CA TYR A 13 4.20 -11.67 -13.91
C TYR A 13 4.53 -12.29 -12.55
N LYS A 14 3.70 -13.23 -12.07
CA LYS A 14 3.94 -13.92 -10.79
C LYS A 14 5.22 -14.73 -10.81
N ARG A 15 5.55 -15.40 -11.93
CA ARG A 15 6.82 -16.10 -12.08
C ARG A 15 7.99 -15.12 -12.02
N GLY A 16 7.91 -14.00 -12.73
CA GLY A 16 8.91 -12.95 -12.68
C GLY A 16 9.14 -12.52 -11.23
N TYR A 17 8.09 -12.13 -10.53
CA TYR A 17 8.17 -11.65 -9.16
C TYR A 17 8.71 -12.71 -8.17
N PHE A 18 8.13 -13.91 -8.15
CA PHE A 18 8.49 -14.91 -7.13
C PHE A 18 9.79 -15.67 -7.39
N ASN A 19 10.18 -15.81 -8.64
CA ASN A 19 11.37 -16.57 -9.00
C ASN A 19 12.46 -15.71 -9.60
N ASP A 20 12.15 -15.03 -10.71
CA ASP A 20 13.17 -14.41 -11.54
C ASP A 20 13.75 -13.16 -10.87
N TRP A 21 12.92 -12.30 -10.27
CA TRP A 21 13.38 -11.11 -9.57
C TRP A 21 14.20 -11.44 -8.34
N ARG A 22 13.78 -12.43 -7.55
CA ARG A 22 14.54 -12.89 -6.38
C ARG A 22 15.94 -13.38 -6.73
N VAL A 23 16.08 -14.07 -7.87
CA VAL A 23 17.38 -14.51 -8.36
C VAL A 23 18.18 -13.31 -8.88
N LEU A 24 17.52 -12.39 -9.58
CA LEU A 24 18.15 -11.18 -10.11
C LEU A 24 18.60 -10.23 -9.02
N ASP A 25 17.82 -10.09 -7.94
CA ASP A 25 18.19 -9.26 -6.79
C ASP A 25 19.47 -9.78 -6.11
N LYS A 26 19.56 -11.10 -5.88
CA LYS A 26 20.81 -11.70 -5.37
C LYS A 26 22.00 -11.52 -6.31
N TYR A 27 21.77 -11.61 -7.61
CA TYR A 27 22.81 -11.36 -8.59
C TYR A 27 23.23 -9.89 -8.57
N LYS A 28 22.27 -8.98 -8.53
CA LYS A 28 22.46 -7.54 -8.47
C LYS A 28 23.25 -7.11 -7.23
N GLU A 29 22.95 -7.68 -6.05
CA GLU A 29 23.72 -7.45 -4.83
C GLU A 29 25.21 -7.71 -5.03
N GLY A 30 25.56 -8.78 -5.72
CA GLY A 30 26.95 -9.13 -6.02
C GLY A 30 27.62 -8.22 -7.05
N LEU A 31 26.89 -7.32 -7.71
CA LEU A 31 27.40 -6.36 -8.69
C LEU A 31 27.67 -4.98 -8.10
N PHE A 32 26.96 -4.57 -7.03
CA PHE A 32 27.14 -3.22 -6.46
C PHE A 32 28.61 -2.91 -6.12
N ASP A 33 29.34 -3.89 -5.57
CA ASP A 33 30.74 -3.74 -5.22
C ASP A 33 31.69 -3.85 -6.43
N LYS A 34 31.22 -4.16 -7.62
CA LYS A 34 32.03 -4.36 -8.82
C LYS A 34 31.81 -3.28 -9.88
N ALA A 35 30.70 -2.54 -9.79
CA ALA A 35 30.39 -1.49 -10.74
C ALA A 35 31.19 -0.24 -10.43
N ASP A 36 31.83 0.35 -11.44
CA ASP A 36 32.55 1.63 -11.36
C ASP A 36 31.63 2.81 -11.65
N PHE A 37 30.59 2.60 -12.46
CA PHE A 37 29.64 3.62 -12.88
C PHE A 37 28.22 3.10 -12.88
N TRP A 38 27.25 4.00 -12.60
CA TRP A 38 25.80 3.78 -12.71
C TRP A 38 25.23 4.72 -13.75
N LEU A 39 24.33 4.20 -14.56
CA LEU A 39 23.68 4.94 -15.65
C LEU A 39 22.17 4.96 -15.41
N ASP A 40 21.64 6.16 -15.17
CA ASP A 40 20.20 6.41 -15.16
C ASP A 40 19.71 6.68 -16.59
N THR A 41 18.78 5.87 -17.06
CA THR A 41 18.20 5.95 -18.41
C THR A 41 16.69 6.17 -18.42
N HIS A 42 16.10 6.62 -17.30
CA HIS A 42 14.67 6.86 -17.20
C HIS A 42 14.19 7.94 -18.18
N ILE A 43 15.00 8.96 -18.40
CA ILE A 43 14.68 9.99 -19.39
C ILE A 43 15.31 9.59 -20.73
N ALA A 44 14.47 9.35 -21.72
CA ALA A 44 14.94 9.01 -23.07
C ALA A 44 15.82 10.14 -23.63
N ASN A 45 16.99 9.78 -24.15
CA ASN A 45 18.00 10.69 -24.72
C ASN A 45 18.64 11.69 -23.75
N ASP A 46 18.43 11.52 -22.43
CA ASP A 46 19.11 12.29 -21.38
C ASP A 46 19.68 11.36 -20.29
N PRO A 47 20.59 10.44 -20.65
CA PRO A 47 21.16 9.54 -19.66
C PRO A 47 22.07 10.29 -18.69
N ARG A 48 22.00 9.96 -17.42
CA ARG A 48 22.86 10.51 -16.36
C ARG A 48 23.78 9.42 -15.85
N MET A 49 25.04 9.71 -15.76
CA MET A 49 26.05 8.77 -15.28
C MET A 49 26.73 9.34 -14.04
N ILE A 50 26.85 8.50 -13.03
CA ILE A 50 27.57 8.80 -11.79
C ILE A 50 28.61 7.70 -11.54
N ASP A 51 29.68 8.07 -10.86
CA ASP A 51 30.69 7.13 -10.42
C ASP A 51 30.29 6.42 -9.11
N ARG A 52 31.08 5.44 -8.73
CA ARG A 52 30.91 4.63 -7.55
C ARG A 52 30.82 5.46 -6.27
N GLU A 53 31.72 6.42 -6.08
CA GLU A 53 31.78 7.26 -4.87
C GLU A 53 30.50 8.08 -4.75
N THR A 54 30.06 8.71 -5.83
CA THR A 54 28.83 9.50 -5.90
C THR A 54 27.58 8.65 -5.62
N PHE A 55 27.53 7.42 -6.18
CA PHE A 55 26.41 6.51 -5.95
C PHE A 55 26.29 6.15 -4.47
N PHE A 56 27.36 5.65 -3.84
CA PHE A 56 27.29 5.26 -2.43
C PHE A 56 27.09 6.45 -1.50
N LYS A 57 27.60 7.63 -1.85
CA LYS A 57 27.31 8.86 -1.11
C LYS A 57 25.82 9.20 -1.16
N GLY A 58 25.16 9.09 -2.32
CA GLY A 58 23.72 9.29 -2.46
C GLY A 58 22.90 8.31 -1.60
N ILE A 59 23.27 7.03 -1.60
CA ILE A 59 22.67 6.00 -0.76
C ILE A 59 22.84 6.34 0.74
N GLU A 60 24.04 6.74 1.18
CA GLU A 60 24.33 7.10 2.57
C GLU A 60 23.59 8.37 3.02
N GLU A 61 23.38 9.33 2.16
CA GLU A 61 22.62 10.53 2.46
C GLU A 61 21.12 10.22 2.53
N THR A 62 20.60 9.43 1.59
CA THR A 62 19.17 9.05 1.55
C THR A 62 18.74 8.31 2.82
N ILE A 63 19.58 7.39 3.31
CA ILE A 63 19.23 6.57 4.48
C ILE A 63 19.17 7.37 5.80
N LYS A 64 19.70 8.58 5.82
CA LYS A 64 19.74 9.45 7.02
C LYS A 64 18.67 10.53 7.03
N THR A 65 17.80 10.56 6.01
CA THR A 65 16.77 11.59 5.82
C THR A 65 15.41 10.96 5.52
N PRO A 66 14.30 11.64 5.84
CA PRO A 66 13.02 11.30 5.25
C PRO A 66 13.09 11.40 3.72
N PHE A 67 12.46 10.48 3.01
CA PHE A 67 12.44 10.50 1.54
C PHE A 67 11.08 10.02 0.98
N ARG A 68 10.84 10.30 -0.30
CA ARG A 68 9.72 9.78 -1.08
C ARG A 68 10.22 8.83 -2.15
N VAL A 69 9.38 7.86 -2.50
CA VAL A 69 9.53 7.14 -3.76
C VAL A 69 8.91 7.95 -4.91
N VAL A 70 9.23 7.62 -6.13
CA VAL A 70 8.55 8.18 -7.31
C VAL A 70 7.22 7.43 -7.46
N PRO A 71 6.07 8.10 -7.33
CA PRO A 71 4.78 7.42 -7.42
C PRO A 71 4.53 6.91 -8.84
N PHE A 72 3.94 5.73 -8.94
CA PHE A 72 3.56 5.13 -10.21
C PHE A 72 2.03 5.05 -10.32
N PHE A 73 1.47 5.73 -11.32
CA PHE A 73 0.02 5.81 -11.55
C PHE A 73 -0.40 4.92 -12.70
N ASP A 74 -1.38 4.05 -12.48
CA ASP A 74 -1.87 3.11 -13.48
C ASP A 74 -3.41 3.15 -13.61
N PRO A 75 -3.96 3.07 -14.85
CA PRO A 75 -5.39 2.99 -15.06
C PRO A 75 -5.94 1.64 -14.61
N ALA A 76 -7.21 1.60 -14.22
CA ALA A 76 -7.90 0.37 -13.86
C ALA A 76 -9.32 0.34 -14.46
N PRO A 77 -9.89 -0.85 -14.72
CA PRO A 77 -11.27 -0.95 -15.24
C PRO A 77 -12.35 -0.35 -14.32
N TRP A 78 -12.00 -0.08 -13.08
CA TRP A 78 -12.84 0.54 -12.05
C TRP A 78 -12.33 1.94 -11.64
N GLY A 79 -11.25 2.40 -12.28
CA GLY A 79 -10.53 3.60 -11.90
C GLY A 79 -11.34 4.89 -11.90
N GLY A 80 -10.96 5.78 -11.00
CA GLY A 80 -11.64 7.04 -10.72
C GLY A 80 -10.99 8.27 -11.35
N GLN A 81 -11.42 9.43 -10.89
CA GLN A 81 -10.98 10.74 -11.37
C GLN A 81 -10.28 11.58 -10.31
N TRP A 82 -10.34 11.19 -9.04
CA TRP A 82 -9.80 11.97 -7.94
C TRP A 82 -8.30 12.25 -8.08
N MET A 83 -7.52 11.19 -8.34
CA MET A 83 -6.07 11.33 -8.50
C MET A 83 -5.74 12.18 -9.74
N LYS A 84 -6.51 12.05 -10.82
CA LYS A 84 -6.34 12.88 -12.01
C LYS A 84 -6.45 14.37 -11.70
N GLU A 85 -7.45 14.74 -10.91
CA GLU A 85 -7.75 16.11 -10.54
C GLU A 85 -6.79 16.66 -9.47
N VAL A 86 -6.62 15.91 -8.37
CA VAL A 86 -5.86 16.38 -7.21
C VAL A 86 -4.36 16.30 -7.42
N CYS A 87 -3.88 15.26 -8.08
CA CYS A 87 -2.45 15.10 -8.39
C CYS A 87 -2.03 15.77 -9.71
N GLY A 88 -2.96 16.43 -10.44
CA GLY A 88 -2.65 17.13 -11.68
C GLY A 88 -2.12 16.21 -12.79
N LEU A 89 -2.65 14.99 -12.90
CA LEU A 89 -2.19 13.99 -13.86
C LEU A 89 -2.72 14.27 -15.27
N ASN A 90 -2.19 13.51 -16.26
CA ASN A 90 -2.58 13.68 -17.64
C ASN A 90 -4.12 13.54 -17.83
N PRO A 91 -4.83 14.62 -18.21
CA PRO A 91 -6.28 14.61 -18.34
C PRO A 91 -6.79 13.76 -19.51
N GLU A 92 -5.94 13.45 -20.50
CA GLU A 92 -6.30 12.62 -21.66
C GLU A 92 -6.42 11.12 -21.33
N LYS A 93 -5.87 10.67 -20.20
CA LYS A 93 -6.09 9.31 -19.71
C LYS A 93 -7.54 9.14 -19.26
N GLU A 94 -8.13 8.00 -19.55
CA GLU A 94 -9.53 7.72 -19.19
C GLU A 94 -9.73 7.83 -17.66
N ASN A 95 -8.87 7.18 -16.89
CA ASN A 95 -8.91 7.18 -15.43
C ASN A 95 -7.53 6.86 -14.85
N TYR A 96 -7.45 6.92 -13.51
CA TYR A 96 -6.38 6.30 -12.73
C TYR A 96 -7.03 5.49 -11.61
N GLY A 97 -6.73 4.20 -11.53
CA GLY A 97 -7.23 3.34 -10.46
C GLY A 97 -6.23 3.15 -9.35
N TRP A 98 -4.93 3.09 -9.71
CA TRP A 98 -3.83 2.79 -8.81
C TRP A 98 -2.83 3.94 -8.73
N CYS A 99 -2.31 4.18 -7.53
CA CYS A 99 -1.05 4.85 -7.34
C CYS A 99 -0.20 4.03 -6.38
N PHE A 100 0.88 3.44 -6.86
CA PHE A 100 1.86 2.78 -6.01
C PHE A 100 2.79 3.87 -5.45
N ASP A 101 2.68 4.14 -4.15
CA ASP A 101 3.33 5.28 -3.49
C ASP A 101 4.30 4.86 -2.37
N CYS A 102 4.37 3.59 -2.04
CA CYS A 102 5.41 2.94 -1.26
C CYS A 102 5.40 1.43 -1.54
N VAL A 103 5.86 1.06 -2.72
CA VAL A 103 6.03 -0.34 -3.14
C VAL A 103 7.44 -0.47 -3.71
N PRO A 104 8.46 -0.76 -2.87
CA PRO A 104 9.87 -0.69 -3.29
C PRO A 104 10.22 -1.52 -4.50
N GLU A 105 9.51 -2.60 -4.77
CA GLU A 105 9.71 -3.45 -5.94
C GLU A 105 9.22 -2.79 -7.25
N GLU A 106 8.31 -1.83 -7.16
CA GLU A 106 7.66 -1.20 -8.31
C GLU A 106 8.01 0.29 -8.46
N ASN A 107 8.50 0.93 -7.37
CA ASN A 107 8.86 2.33 -7.38
C ASN A 107 10.36 2.54 -7.62
N SER A 108 10.69 3.70 -8.11
CA SER A 108 12.04 4.28 -8.04
C SER A 108 12.12 5.35 -6.95
N LEU A 109 13.31 5.81 -6.67
CA LEU A 109 13.57 6.97 -5.83
C LEU A 109 14.61 7.88 -6.49
N TYR A 110 14.61 9.15 -6.07
CA TYR A 110 15.63 10.11 -6.46
C TYR A 110 16.56 10.38 -5.29
N PHE A 111 17.85 10.49 -5.60
CA PHE A 111 18.76 11.24 -4.77
C PHE A 111 19.45 12.36 -5.58
N GLU A 112 19.95 13.36 -4.89
CA GLU A 112 20.68 14.46 -5.48
C GLU A 112 22.06 14.58 -4.82
N VAL A 113 23.11 14.37 -5.59
CA VAL A 113 24.49 14.49 -5.14
C VAL A 113 25.24 15.41 -6.08
N ASN A 114 25.91 16.43 -5.51
CA ASN A 114 26.70 17.41 -6.27
C ASN A 114 25.90 18.12 -7.39
N GLY A 115 24.59 18.33 -7.18
CA GLY A 115 23.69 18.96 -8.15
C GLY A 115 23.22 18.03 -9.28
N VAL A 116 23.57 16.74 -9.24
CA VAL A 116 23.06 15.73 -10.15
C VAL A 116 21.93 14.98 -9.47
N ARG A 117 20.71 15.08 -10.03
CA ARG A 117 19.58 14.25 -9.67
C ARG A 117 19.67 12.92 -10.41
N PHE A 118 19.65 11.84 -9.67
CA PHE A 118 19.79 10.48 -10.18
C PHE A 118 18.62 9.62 -9.73
N GLU A 119 18.03 8.86 -10.66
CA GLU A 119 16.92 7.97 -10.38
C GLU A 119 17.40 6.52 -10.36
N LEU A 120 16.97 5.76 -9.33
CA LEU A 120 17.30 4.35 -9.16
C LEU A 120 16.10 3.57 -8.64
N PRO A 121 16.04 2.26 -8.88
CA PRO A 121 15.00 1.42 -8.25
C PRO A 121 15.07 1.51 -6.73
N SER A 122 13.94 1.76 -6.06
CA SER A 122 13.95 1.92 -4.61
C SER A 122 14.34 0.64 -3.86
N VAL A 123 14.14 -0.53 -4.47
CA VAL A 123 14.62 -1.81 -3.94
C VAL A 123 16.13 -1.83 -3.72
N ASP A 124 16.92 -1.05 -4.48
CA ASP A 124 18.37 -0.99 -4.31
C ASP A 124 18.77 -0.44 -2.94
N LEU A 125 17.99 0.52 -2.41
CA LEU A 125 18.19 1.02 -1.05
C LEU A 125 17.92 -0.08 -0.02
N VAL A 126 16.89 -0.89 -0.22
CA VAL A 126 16.58 -2.03 0.66
C VAL A 126 17.71 -3.07 0.62
N LEU A 127 18.21 -3.40 -0.57
CA LEU A 127 19.30 -4.37 -0.73
C LEU A 127 20.61 -3.92 -0.09
N LEU A 128 20.93 -2.63 -0.21
CA LEU A 128 22.19 -2.07 0.26
C LEU A 128 22.19 -1.67 1.74
N LYS A 129 21.06 -1.23 2.26
CA LYS A 129 20.91 -0.61 3.58
C LYS A 129 19.70 -1.12 4.36
N SER A 130 19.42 -2.42 4.28
CA SER A 130 18.26 -3.04 4.95
C SER A 130 18.22 -2.71 6.44
N ARG A 131 19.35 -2.80 7.14
CA ARG A 131 19.40 -2.61 8.58
C ARG A 131 19.15 -1.17 9.00
N GLU A 132 19.77 -0.21 8.32
CA GLU A 132 19.59 1.21 8.59
C GLU A 132 18.20 1.71 8.16
N LEU A 133 17.66 1.14 7.09
CA LEU A 133 16.33 1.47 6.60
C LEU A 133 15.23 0.87 7.48
N LEU A 134 15.24 -0.43 7.64
CA LEU A 134 14.16 -1.17 8.26
C LEU A 134 14.24 -1.15 9.80
N GLY A 135 15.45 -1.06 10.35
CA GLY A 135 15.75 -1.30 11.76
C GLY A 135 16.07 -2.77 12.04
N GLU A 136 16.91 -3.01 13.04
CA GLU A 136 17.41 -4.34 13.35
C GLU A 136 16.32 -5.40 13.61
N PRO A 137 15.23 -5.12 14.36
CA PRO A 137 14.18 -6.12 14.58
C PRO A 137 13.38 -6.44 13.31
N VAL A 138 13.15 -5.44 12.44
CA VAL A 138 12.43 -5.64 11.17
C VAL A 138 13.30 -6.44 10.21
N GLU A 139 14.57 -6.06 10.05
CA GLU A 139 15.52 -6.83 9.24
C GLU A 139 15.68 -8.27 9.72
N ALA A 140 15.78 -8.50 11.02
CA ALA A 140 15.87 -9.84 11.58
C ALA A 140 14.65 -10.72 11.24
N ARG A 141 13.47 -10.13 11.10
CA ARG A 141 12.23 -10.84 10.76
C ARG A 141 12.01 -11.00 9.27
N PHE A 142 12.29 -9.98 8.47
CA PHE A 142 11.93 -9.90 7.05
C PHE A 142 13.13 -9.95 6.10
N GLY A 143 14.37 -9.88 6.63
CA GLY A 143 15.56 -9.81 5.81
C GLY A 143 15.61 -8.53 4.98
N LYS A 144 15.75 -8.68 3.67
CA LYS A 144 15.77 -7.58 2.70
C LYS A 144 14.42 -7.38 1.98
N ASP A 145 13.33 -7.77 2.62
CA ASP A 145 11.98 -7.45 2.17
C ASP A 145 11.46 -6.21 2.91
N PHE A 146 10.93 -5.24 2.18
CA PHE A 146 10.30 -4.06 2.77
C PHE A 146 8.85 -4.41 3.13
N PRO A 147 8.48 -4.52 4.44
CA PRO A 147 7.25 -5.20 4.82
C PRO A 147 5.99 -4.35 4.80
N ILE A 148 6.09 -3.05 4.53
CA ILE A 148 4.98 -2.09 4.53
C ILE A 148 4.75 -1.58 3.12
N ARG A 149 3.50 -1.59 2.67
CA ARG A 149 3.08 -1.09 1.38
C ARG A 149 2.01 -0.02 1.56
N PHE A 150 2.16 1.10 0.85
CA PHE A 150 1.14 2.13 0.70
C PHE A 150 0.80 2.26 -0.77
N ASP A 151 -0.47 2.16 -1.10
CA ASP A 151 -0.98 2.47 -2.42
C ASP A 151 -2.37 3.11 -2.35
N PHE A 152 -2.70 3.89 -3.37
CA PHE A 152 -4.02 4.48 -3.49
C PHE A 152 -4.88 3.67 -4.45
N LEU A 153 -6.16 3.55 -4.08
CA LEU A 153 -7.21 2.97 -4.90
C LEU A 153 -8.27 4.05 -5.10
N ASP A 154 -8.38 4.55 -6.34
CA ASP A 154 -9.33 5.61 -6.68
C ASP A 154 -10.55 5.05 -7.39
N THR A 155 -11.70 5.14 -6.74
CA THR A 155 -13.01 4.75 -7.29
C THR A 155 -13.99 5.93 -7.40
N VAL A 156 -13.52 7.17 -7.20
CA VAL A 156 -14.35 8.38 -7.27
C VAL A 156 -14.76 8.66 -8.72
N GLY A 157 -16.05 8.61 -9.01
CA GLY A 157 -16.56 8.67 -10.39
C GLY A 157 -16.22 7.41 -11.21
N GLY A 158 -15.76 6.36 -10.56
CA GLY A 158 -15.41 5.06 -11.13
C GLY A 158 -16.39 3.96 -10.70
N GLY A 159 -15.87 2.75 -10.51
CA GLY A 159 -16.67 1.58 -10.11
C GLY A 159 -16.09 0.84 -8.91
N ASN A 160 -16.83 -0.15 -8.41
CA ASN A 160 -16.35 -1.00 -7.31
C ASN A 160 -15.09 -1.78 -7.70
N LEU A 161 -14.16 -2.01 -6.78
CA LEU A 161 -13.12 -3.01 -6.96
C LEU A 161 -13.71 -4.42 -7.09
N SER A 162 -12.90 -5.36 -7.56
CA SER A 162 -13.28 -6.78 -7.54
C SER A 162 -13.51 -7.24 -6.11
N VAL A 163 -14.59 -7.96 -5.85
CA VAL A 163 -14.76 -8.67 -4.58
C VAL A 163 -13.69 -9.74 -4.48
N GLN A 164 -12.91 -9.73 -3.41
CA GLN A 164 -11.69 -10.53 -3.29
C GLN A 164 -11.44 -11.02 -1.86
N VAL A 165 -10.49 -11.92 -1.74
CA VAL A 165 -10.01 -12.44 -0.46
C VAL A 165 -8.53 -12.77 -0.56
N GLN A 166 -7.70 -12.26 0.35
CA GLN A 166 -6.32 -12.68 0.48
C GLN A 166 -6.22 -14.01 1.22
N PRO A 167 -5.27 -14.88 0.85
CA PRO A 167 -5.04 -16.12 1.58
C PRO A 167 -4.57 -15.85 3.01
N THR A 168 -4.81 -16.82 3.89
CA THR A 168 -4.24 -16.79 5.24
C THR A 168 -2.73 -17.07 5.21
N THR A 169 -2.00 -16.69 6.26
CA THR A 169 -0.57 -16.99 6.39
C THR A 169 -0.29 -18.50 6.31
N GLN A 170 -1.16 -19.34 6.86
CA GLN A 170 -1.02 -20.79 6.76
C GLN A 170 -1.11 -21.25 5.30
N PHE A 171 -2.13 -20.81 4.57
CA PHE A 171 -2.34 -21.20 3.16
C PHE A 171 -1.15 -20.79 2.28
N ILE A 172 -0.65 -19.55 2.46
CA ILE A 172 0.45 -19.04 1.64
C ILE A 172 1.77 -19.77 1.94
N ARG A 173 1.98 -20.17 3.19
CA ARG A 173 3.14 -20.97 3.58
C ARG A 173 3.10 -22.36 2.94
N GLU A 174 1.96 -23.03 3.01
CA GLU A 174 1.80 -24.40 2.49
C GLU A 174 1.83 -24.47 0.96
N ASN A 175 1.26 -23.49 0.27
CA ASN A 175 1.09 -23.52 -1.17
C ASN A 175 2.14 -22.74 -1.96
N PHE A 176 2.80 -21.75 -1.33
CA PHE A 176 3.72 -20.83 -2.02
C PHE A 176 5.08 -20.70 -1.31
N GLY A 177 5.27 -21.33 -0.14
CA GLY A 177 6.52 -21.25 0.61
C GLY A 177 6.84 -19.87 1.18
N MET A 178 5.86 -18.98 1.29
CA MET A 178 6.03 -17.62 1.83
C MET A 178 5.74 -17.58 3.33
N TYR A 179 6.33 -16.61 4.03
CA TYR A 179 6.29 -16.57 5.49
C TYR A 179 5.17 -15.72 6.07
N TYR A 180 4.61 -14.79 5.30
CA TYR A 180 3.52 -13.89 5.68
C TYR A 180 2.64 -13.59 4.48
N THR A 181 1.38 -13.24 4.75
CA THR A 181 0.38 -12.92 3.73
C THR A 181 0.24 -11.41 3.57
N GLN A 182 -0.55 -10.99 2.58
CA GLN A 182 -0.99 -9.62 2.41
C GLN A 182 -2.19 -9.37 3.35
N ASP A 183 -1.91 -9.14 4.64
CA ASP A 183 -2.89 -8.48 5.50
C ASP A 183 -2.93 -7.01 5.10
N GLU A 184 -4.12 -6.43 4.96
CA GLU A 184 -4.29 -5.07 4.50
C GLU A 184 -5.29 -4.28 5.34
N SER A 185 -5.36 -2.99 5.13
CA SER A 185 -6.38 -2.13 5.68
C SER A 185 -6.68 -0.98 4.72
N TYR A 186 -7.91 -0.48 4.77
CA TYR A 186 -8.38 0.64 3.96
C TYR A 186 -8.57 1.87 4.84
N TYR A 187 -7.70 2.85 4.69
CA TYR A 187 -7.90 4.17 5.25
C TYR A 187 -8.56 5.08 4.20
N LEU A 188 -9.71 5.65 4.51
CA LEU A 188 -10.45 6.51 3.57
C LEU A 188 -9.84 7.91 3.57
N LEU A 189 -9.02 8.20 2.56
CA LEU A 189 -8.40 9.52 2.39
C LEU A 189 -9.41 10.55 1.91
N ASP A 190 -10.36 10.14 1.05
CA ASP A 190 -11.53 10.92 0.66
C ASP A 190 -12.71 9.99 0.38
N ALA A 191 -13.93 10.51 0.52
CA ALA A 191 -15.16 9.76 0.27
C ALA A 191 -16.25 10.74 -0.18
N LYS A 192 -16.87 10.47 -1.32
CA LYS A 192 -17.97 11.25 -1.87
C LYS A 192 -19.31 10.66 -1.41
N GLU A 193 -20.40 11.32 -1.74
CA GLU A 193 -21.74 10.81 -1.47
C GLU A 193 -21.93 9.43 -2.10
N GLY A 194 -22.40 8.45 -1.33
CA GLY A 194 -22.58 7.07 -1.76
C GLY A 194 -21.35 6.17 -1.60
N ALA A 195 -20.23 6.70 -1.12
CA ALA A 195 -19.03 5.91 -0.85
C ALA A 195 -19.32 4.73 0.08
N SER A 196 -18.73 3.58 -0.23
CA SER A 196 -18.95 2.35 0.54
C SER A 196 -17.73 1.43 0.52
N VAL A 197 -17.66 0.55 1.53
CA VAL A 197 -16.71 -0.56 1.58
C VAL A 197 -17.50 -1.86 1.80
N TYR A 198 -17.21 -2.86 0.99
CA TYR A 198 -17.72 -4.21 1.20
C TYR A 198 -16.74 -4.95 2.13
N LEU A 199 -17.23 -5.46 3.28
CA LEU A 199 -16.35 -6.03 4.29
C LEU A 199 -17.03 -7.14 5.09
N GLY A 200 -16.44 -8.34 5.03
CA GLY A 200 -16.93 -9.51 5.75
C GLY A 200 -18.28 -10.01 5.26
N LEU A 201 -18.67 -11.15 5.74
CA LEU A 201 -19.87 -11.85 5.31
C LEU A 201 -21.09 -11.41 6.12
N LYS A 202 -22.28 -11.48 5.55
CA LYS A 202 -23.51 -11.27 6.29
C LYS A 202 -23.79 -12.46 7.24
N ASN A 203 -24.46 -12.16 8.33
CA ASN A 203 -24.91 -13.18 9.27
C ASN A 203 -25.87 -14.16 8.62
N GLY A 204 -25.76 -15.43 9.00
CA GLY A 204 -26.72 -16.48 8.62
C GLY A 204 -26.69 -16.87 7.14
N ILE A 205 -25.69 -16.44 6.36
CA ILE A 205 -25.56 -16.89 4.98
C ILE A 205 -25.26 -18.38 4.91
N ASN A 206 -25.74 -19.02 3.85
CA ASN A 206 -25.37 -20.39 3.52
C ASN A 206 -24.10 -20.37 2.66
N LYS A 207 -23.05 -21.04 3.11
CA LYS A 207 -21.74 -21.10 2.42
C LYS A 207 -21.84 -21.77 1.05
N ASP A 208 -22.58 -22.89 0.99
CA ASP A 208 -22.69 -23.67 -0.25
C ASP A 208 -23.49 -22.89 -1.29
N ASP A 209 -24.50 -22.15 -0.88
CA ASP A 209 -25.25 -21.25 -1.76
C ASP A 209 -24.36 -20.14 -2.31
N MET A 210 -23.54 -19.49 -1.48
CA MET A 210 -22.61 -18.47 -1.94
C MET A 210 -21.62 -19.02 -2.98
N ILE A 211 -21.01 -20.16 -2.70
CA ILE A 211 -20.05 -20.77 -3.62
C ILE A 211 -20.72 -21.25 -4.91
N ARG A 212 -21.94 -21.79 -4.83
CA ARG A 212 -22.73 -22.15 -6.02
C ARG A 212 -23.01 -20.91 -6.86
N ASP A 213 -23.55 -19.84 -6.26
CA ASP A 213 -23.90 -18.60 -6.95
C ASP A 213 -22.67 -17.94 -7.59
N LEU A 214 -21.49 -17.96 -6.93
CA LEU A 214 -20.22 -17.53 -7.52
C LEU A 214 -19.81 -18.36 -8.75
N ARG A 215 -19.98 -19.69 -8.70
CA ARG A 215 -19.68 -20.59 -9.84
C ARG A 215 -20.62 -20.38 -11.02
N GLU A 216 -21.89 -20.18 -10.76
CA GLU A 216 -22.89 -19.88 -11.80
C GLU A 216 -22.62 -18.52 -12.44
N ALA A 217 -22.27 -17.52 -11.61
CA ALA A 217 -21.88 -16.20 -12.08
C ALA A 217 -20.58 -16.24 -12.93
N GLN A 218 -19.61 -17.08 -12.56
CA GLN A 218 -18.40 -17.28 -13.36
C GLN A 218 -18.68 -17.83 -14.76
N LYS A 219 -19.71 -18.66 -14.90
CA LYS A 219 -20.14 -19.18 -16.20
C LYS A 219 -20.98 -18.15 -17.00
N GLY A 220 -21.39 -17.06 -16.36
CA GLY A 220 -22.29 -16.07 -16.96
C GLY A 220 -23.77 -16.46 -16.90
N GLU A 221 -24.13 -17.47 -16.11
CA GLU A 221 -25.51 -17.95 -15.97
C GLU A 221 -26.37 -17.02 -15.10
N ILE A 222 -25.73 -16.37 -14.10
CA ILE A 222 -26.37 -15.36 -13.23
C ILE A 222 -25.45 -14.17 -12.97
N VAL A 223 -26.02 -13.09 -12.44
CA VAL A 223 -25.26 -12.00 -11.80
C VAL A 223 -25.13 -12.34 -10.33
N PHE A 224 -23.90 -12.32 -9.81
CA PHE A 224 -23.68 -12.54 -8.37
C PHE A 224 -24.22 -11.37 -7.56
N ASP A 225 -25.18 -11.62 -6.71
CA ASP A 225 -25.72 -10.63 -5.78
C ASP A 225 -24.77 -10.49 -4.56
N THR A 226 -23.83 -9.57 -4.67
CA THR A 226 -22.83 -9.31 -3.63
C THR A 226 -23.48 -8.91 -2.30
N GLU A 227 -24.55 -8.10 -2.34
CA GLU A 227 -25.19 -7.60 -1.13
C GLU A 227 -26.06 -8.66 -0.42
N LYS A 228 -26.33 -9.79 -1.05
CA LYS A 228 -26.91 -10.95 -0.39
C LYS A 228 -25.92 -11.59 0.59
N TYR A 229 -24.64 -11.59 0.29
CA TYR A 229 -23.62 -12.35 1.02
C TYR A 229 -22.60 -11.51 1.79
N VAL A 230 -22.28 -10.32 1.30
CA VAL A 230 -21.22 -9.44 1.84
C VAL A 230 -21.84 -8.20 2.45
N ASN A 231 -21.33 -7.74 3.60
CA ASN A 231 -21.78 -6.48 4.18
C ASN A 231 -21.31 -5.32 3.31
N LYS A 232 -22.20 -4.37 3.05
CA LYS A 232 -21.88 -3.07 2.45
C LYS A 232 -21.97 -2.01 3.54
N LEU A 233 -20.88 -1.38 3.85
CA LEU A 233 -20.76 -0.36 4.88
C LEU A 233 -20.67 1.02 4.21
N PRO A 234 -21.43 2.03 4.65
CA PRO A 234 -21.20 3.38 4.21
C PRO A 234 -19.82 3.83 4.69
N ALA A 235 -19.08 4.52 3.83
CA ALA A 235 -17.72 4.95 4.11
C ALA A 235 -17.64 6.48 4.14
N LYS A 236 -16.81 7.01 5.03
CA LYS A 236 -16.55 8.45 5.20
C LYS A 236 -15.04 8.70 5.22
N LYS A 237 -14.65 9.90 4.85
CA LYS A 237 -13.27 10.35 5.02
C LYS A 237 -12.79 10.08 6.46
N HIS A 238 -11.58 9.55 6.58
CA HIS A 238 -10.92 9.14 7.82
C HIS A 238 -11.46 7.87 8.50
N ASP A 239 -12.41 7.16 7.91
CA ASP A 239 -12.72 5.80 8.33
C ASP A 239 -11.52 4.87 8.08
N HIS A 240 -11.39 3.82 8.90
CA HIS A 240 -10.34 2.82 8.74
C HIS A 240 -10.89 1.41 8.95
N TYR A 241 -10.69 0.54 7.98
CA TYR A 241 -11.18 -0.84 7.94
C TYR A 241 -10.01 -1.81 7.88
N LEU A 242 -9.93 -2.74 8.84
CA LEU A 242 -8.91 -3.78 8.87
C LEU A 242 -9.37 -4.97 8.02
N ILE A 243 -8.46 -5.52 7.24
CA ILE A 243 -8.73 -6.57 6.27
C ILE A 243 -7.66 -7.68 6.39
N PRO A 244 -7.63 -8.41 7.52
CA PRO A 244 -6.70 -9.52 7.65
C PRO A 244 -7.04 -10.65 6.66
N GLY A 245 -6.02 -11.39 6.19
CA GLY A 245 -6.17 -12.50 5.22
C GLY A 245 -7.31 -13.44 5.60
N GLY A 246 -8.14 -13.83 4.64
CA GLY A 246 -9.38 -14.59 4.83
C GLY A 246 -10.65 -13.73 4.90
N THR A 247 -10.55 -12.40 4.87
CA THR A 247 -11.71 -11.50 4.88
C THR A 247 -12.18 -11.20 3.47
N VAL A 248 -13.42 -11.53 3.15
CA VAL A 248 -14.05 -11.13 1.88
C VAL A 248 -14.31 -9.65 1.88
N HIS A 249 -13.82 -8.91 0.87
CA HIS A 249 -13.93 -7.46 0.83
C HIS A 249 -13.76 -6.87 -0.58
N CYS A 250 -14.08 -5.60 -0.73
CA CYS A 250 -13.57 -4.68 -1.76
C CYS A 250 -13.95 -3.23 -1.42
N SER A 251 -13.24 -2.28 -2.00
CA SER A 251 -13.72 -0.89 -2.05
C SER A 251 -14.92 -0.79 -2.98
N GLY A 252 -15.96 -0.12 -2.52
CA GLY A 252 -17.06 0.33 -3.37
C GLY A 252 -16.66 1.56 -4.20
N SER A 253 -17.58 2.07 -5.02
CA SER A 253 -17.41 3.31 -5.75
C SER A 253 -17.35 4.53 -4.81
N GLU A 254 -16.94 5.69 -5.35
CA GLU A 254 -16.94 7.00 -4.72
C GLU A 254 -15.98 7.14 -3.52
N ALA A 255 -14.94 6.31 -3.46
CA ALA A 255 -13.94 6.32 -2.39
C ALA A 255 -12.53 6.51 -2.94
N LEU A 256 -11.71 7.28 -2.23
CA LEU A 256 -10.26 7.24 -2.35
C LEU A 256 -9.70 6.53 -1.12
N VAL A 257 -9.19 5.34 -1.35
CA VAL A 257 -8.58 4.51 -0.31
C VAL A 257 -7.07 4.69 -0.33
N LEU A 258 -6.50 4.93 0.83
CA LEU A 258 -5.09 4.65 1.11
C LEU A 258 -5.03 3.24 1.67
N GLU A 259 -4.61 2.29 0.85
CA GLU A 259 -4.37 0.92 1.28
C GLU A 259 -3.04 0.85 2.02
N ILE A 260 -3.08 0.30 3.22
CA ILE A 260 -1.91 0.02 4.04
C ILE A 260 -1.84 -1.48 4.20
N SER A 261 -0.85 -2.10 3.60
CA SER A 261 -0.77 -3.56 3.55
C SER A 261 0.64 -4.07 3.84
N SER A 262 0.71 -5.35 4.24
CA SER A 262 1.95 -6.08 4.34
C SER A 262 2.34 -6.62 2.97
N THR A 263 3.58 -6.39 2.59
CA THR A 263 4.11 -6.97 1.35
C THR A 263 4.55 -8.39 1.62
N PRO A 264 4.01 -9.39 0.90
CA PRO A 264 4.73 -10.00 -0.18
C PRO A 264 3.97 -9.96 -1.50
N ASN A 265 3.48 -8.85 -1.93
CA ASN A 265 2.87 -8.63 -3.23
C ASN A 265 1.64 -9.48 -3.60
N LEU A 266 0.65 -8.80 -4.14
CA LEU A 266 -0.51 -9.27 -4.93
C LEU A 266 -0.97 -10.71 -4.69
N PHE A 267 -1.27 -11.05 -3.43
CA PHE A 267 -1.85 -12.32 -3.09
C PHE A 267 -3.33 -12.18 -2.80
N THR A 268 -4.11 -11.89 -3.84
CA THR A 268 -5.56 -11.86 -3.69
C THR A 268 -6.21 -12.84 -4.66
N PHE A 269 -7.31 -13.45 -4.23
CA PHE A 269 -8.18 -14.25 -5.07
C PHE A 269 -9.46 -13.48 -5.34
N LYS A 270 -9.68 -13.10 -6.61
CA LYS A 270 -10.93 -12.50 -7.05
C LYS A 270 -12.05 -13.51 -6.97
N LEU A 271 -13.12 -13.14 -6.27
CA LEU A 271 -14.35 -13.92 -6.17
C LEU A 271 -15.41 -13.44 -7.16
N TRP A 272 -15.44 -12.12 -7.44
CA TRP A 272 -16.39 -11.50 -8.34
C TRP A 272 -15.83 -10.19 -8.92
N ASP A 273 -16.04 -9.93 -10.21
CA ASP A 273 -15.54 -8.72 -10.87
C ASP A 273 -16.64 -7.95 -11.61
N TRP A 274 -17.85 -7.95 -11.09
CA TRP A 274 -18.98 -7.14 -11.56
C TRP A 274 -19.30 -7.31 -13.05
N GLN A 275 -19.09 -8.51 -13.60
CA GLN A 275 -19.23 -8.84 -15.02
C GLN A 275 -18.34 -8.00 -15.97
N ARG A 276 -17.29 -7.37 -15.48
CA ARG A 276 -16.36 -6.64 -16.34
C ARG A 276 -15.74 -7.58 -17.36
N LEU A 277 -15.66 -7.07 -18.59
CA LEU A 277 -15.07 -7.80 -19.70
C LEU A 277 -13.56 -7.53 -19.77
N GLY A 278 -12.80 -8.54 -20.12
CA GLY A 278 -11.42 -8.41 -20.55
C GLY A 278 -11.31 -7.83 -21.95
N LEU A 279 -10.09 -7.59 -22.41
CA LEU A 279 -9.82 -7.10 -23.77
C LEU A 279 -10.29 -8.08 -24.87
N ASP A 280 -10.52 -9.32 -24.52
CA ASP A 280 -11.02 -10.38 -25.39
C ASP A 280 -12.57 -10.42 -25.46
N GLY A 281 -13.25 -9.49 -24.78
CA GLY A 281 -14.71 -9.42 -24.71
C GLY A 281 -15.37 -10.49 -23.83
N LYS A 282 -14.61 -11.23 -23.04
CA LYS A 282 -15.10 -12.23 -22.09
C LYS A 282 -15.06 -11.70 -20.66
N PRO A 283 -15.89 -12.23 -19.73
CA PRO A 283 -15.77 -11.92 -18.32
C PRO A 283 -14.33 -12.16 -17.83
N ARG A 284 -13.81 -11.24 -17.01
CA ARG A 284 -12.47 -11.37 -16.43
C ARG A 284 -12.40 -12.59 -15.53
N PRO A 285 -11.25 -13.32 -15.51
CA PRO A 285 -11.08 -14.51 -14.69
C PRO A 285 -11.29 -14.22 -13.20
N ILE A 286 -11.98 -15.12 -12.53
CA ILE A 286 -12.15 -15.14 -11.06
C ILE A 286 -11.64 -16.47 -10.50
N ASN A 287 -11.23 -16.46 -9.23
CA ASN A 287 -10.52 -17.57 -8.59
C ASN A 287 -11.37 -18.23 -7.49
N VAL A 288 -12.61 -18.61 -7.81
CA VAL A 288 -13.57 -19.14 -6.83
C VAL A 288 -13.01 -20.37 -6.11
N GLU A 289 -12.41 -21.31 -6.84
CA GLU A 289 -11.94 -22.58 -6.26
C GLU A 289 -10.81 -22.41 -5.24
N ARG A 290 -9.90 -21.46 -5.48
CA ARG A 290 -8.86 -21.13 -4.51
C ARG A 290 -9.38 -20.19 -3.40
N GLY A 291 -10.19 -19.22 -3.79
CA GLY A 291 -10.74 -18.24 -2.85
C GLY A 291 -11.58 -18.88 -1.76
N LYS A 292 -12.42 -19.87 -2.11
CA LYS A 292 -13.27 -20.58 -1.13
C LYS A 292 -12.50 -21.27 -0.02
N GLU A 293 -11.26 -21.69 -0.29
CA GLU A 293 -10.41 -22.40 0.69
C GLU A 293 -9.81 -21.47 1.73
N VAL A 294 -9.73 -20.18 1.43
CA VAL A 294 -9.11 -19.18 2.31
C VAL A 294 -10.11 -18.27 3.00
N ILE A 295 -11.40 -18.33 2.64
CA ILE A 295 -12.45 -17.53 3.32
C ILE A 295 -12.56 -17.95 4.78
N ASP A 296 -12.36 -16.99 5.68
CA ASP A 296 -12.71 -17.16 7.10
C ASP A 296 -14.21 -16.84 7.30
N TRP A 297 -14.99 -17.89 7.33
CA TRP A 297 -16.46 -17.82 7.45
C TRP A 297 -16.97 -17.26 8.79
N LYS A 298 -16.08 -17.07 9.77
CA LYS A 298 -16.40 -16.46 11.05
C LYS A 298 -16.40 -14.94 10.99
N ARG A 299 -15.84 -14.34 9.93
CA ARG A 299 -15.78 -12.89 9.74
C ARG A 299 -17.12 -12.37 9.21
N ASN A 300 -18.12 -12.49 10.04
CA ASN A 300 -19.48 -12.08 9.76
C ASN A 300 -19.74 -10.63 10.20
N THR A 301 -21.00 -10.18 10.17
CA THR A 301 -21.41 -8.80 10.49
C THR A 301 -20.98 -8.38 11.89
N GLU A 302 -21.15 -9.25 12.90
CA GLU A 302 -20.74 -8.97 14.28
C GLU A 302 -19.22 -8.83 14.38
N TYR A 303 -18.49 -9.77 13.78
CA TYR A 303 -17.02 -9.71 13.78
C TYR A 303 -16.49 -8.43 13.13
N VAL A 304 -17.07 -8.01 12.00
CA VAL A 304 -16.71 -6.76 11.34
C VAL A 304 -16.90 -5.56 12.25
N LYS A 305 -18.06 -5.48 12.92
CA LYS A 305 -18.36 -4.40 13.85
C LYS A 305 -17.47 -4.39 15.08
N GLU A 306 -17.12 -5.56 15.60
CA GLU A 306 -16.38 -5.72 16.84
C GLU A 306 -14.85 -5.56 16.64
N TYR A 307 -14.31 -5.91 15.47
CA TYR A 307 -12.87 -6.01 15.28
C TYR A 307 -12.29 -5.28 14.07
N LEU A 308 -13.10 -5.00 13.03
CA LEU A 308 -12.52 -4.57 11.75
C LEU A 308 -12.85 -3.12 11.35
N ALA A 309 -13.97 -2.57 11.80
CA ALA A 309 -14.44 -1.27 11.33
C ALA A 309 -14.26 -0.17 12.38
N ASN A 310 -13.44 0.85 12.11
CA ASN A 310 -13.33 2.09 12.89
C ASN A 310 -12.98 1.91 14.38
N HIS A 311 -12.09 0.98 14.71
CA HIS A 311 -11.63 0.76 16.08
C HIS A 311 -10.50 1.71 16.47
N PHE A 312 -10.86 2.94 16.82
CA PHE A 312 -9.90 3.96 17.23
C PHE A 312 -9.69 3.93 18.76
N THR A 313 -8.42 4.00 19.16
CA THR A 313 -8.04 4.05 20.56
C THR A 313 -7.10 5.22 20.78
N GLN A 314 -7.48 6.15 21.65
CA GLN A 314 -6.60 7.24 22.10
C GLN A 314 -5.35 6.65 22.75
N ILE A 315 -4.19 7.07 22.30
CA ILE A 315 -2.89 6.59 22.81
C ILE A 315 -2.19 7.66 23.63
N ALA A 316 -2.15 8.88 23.11
CA ALA A 316 -1.51 10.01 23.76
C ALA A 316 -2.12 11.32 23.29
N GLU A 317 -1.88 12.35 24.06
CA GLU A 317 -2.24 13.72 23.70
C GLU A 317 -1.28 14.73 24.34
N GLY A 318 -1.23 15.92 23.77
CA GLY A 318 -0.44 17.01 24.28
C GLY A 318 -0.99 18.35 23.80
N GLU A 319 -0.25 19.42 24.08
CA GLU A 319 -0.69 20.76 23.67
C GLU A 319 -0.71 20.89 22.14
N GLY A 320 -1.91 20.87 21.56
CA GLY A 320 -2.13 21.04 20.12
C GLY A 320 -1.88 19.79 19.29
N TRP A 321 -1.87 18.59 19.90
CA TRP A 321 -1.80 17.32 19.18
C TRP A 321 -2.44 16.16 19.96
N SER A 322 -2.89 15.16 19.22
CA SER A 322 -3.34 13.87 19.75
C SER A 322 -2.87 12.72 18.87
N GLU A 323 -2.72 11.54 19.48
CA GLU A 323 -2.34 10.29 18.81
C GLU A 323 -3.40 9.22 19.07
N GLU A 324 -3.88 8.58 18.00
CA GLU A 324 -4.82 7.47 18.03
C GLU A 324 -4.21 6.25 17.34
N ARG A 325 -4.45 5.07 17.89
CA ARG A 325 -4.27 3.82 17.15
C ARG A 325 -5.52 3.59 16.33
N THR A 326 -5.38 3.46 15.00
CA THR A 326 -6.50 3.28 14.08
C THR A 326 -6.59 1.87 13.54
N GLY A 327 -5.47 1.12 13.53
CA GLY A 327 -5.44 -0.23 13.02
C GLY A 327 -4.47 -1.12 13.81
N LEU A 328 -4.98 -2.22 14.32
CA LEU A 328 -4.22 -3.32 14.92
C LEU A 328 -5.11 -4.56 15.02
N HIS A 329 -4.90 -5.51 14.14
CA HIS A 329 -5.49 -6.84 14.26
C HIS A 329 -4.45 -7.82 14.85
N PRO A 330 -4.82 -8.80 15.69
CA PRO A 330 -3.86 -9.74 16.28
C PRO A 330 -3.00 -10.49 15.27
N ASN A 331 -3.52 -10.75 14.09
CA ASN A 331 -2.81 -11.46 13.02
C ASN A 331 -1.85 -10.57 12.23
N GLU A 332 -1.99 -9.24 12.32
CA GLU A 332 -1.20 -8.28 11.57
C GLU A 332 0.03 -7.85 12.37
N PHE A 333 1.14 -7.62 11.69
CA PHE A 333 2.34 -7.06 12.31
C PHE A 333 2.50 -5.56 12.08
N ILE A 334 1.69 -4.97 11.21
CA ILE A 334 1.65 -3.53 11.00
C ILE A 334 0.68 -2.91 11.98
N GLU A 335 1.15 -1.91 12.71
CA GLU A 335 0.32 -1.04 13.52
C GLU A 335 0.22 0.32 12.85
N THR A 336 -0.99 0.87 12.81
CA THR A 336 -1.25 2.20 12.26
C THR A 336 -1.66 3.18 13.37
N ARG A 337 -1.05 4.36 13.32
CA ARG A 337 -1.28 5.48 14.24
C ARG A 337 -1.67 6.70 13.44
N ARG A 338 -2.69 7.40 13.90
CA ARG A 338 -3.10 8.70 13.36
C ARG A 338 -2.76 9.81 14.35
N HIS A 339 -2.16 10.87 13.85
CA HIS A 339 -1.87 12.06 14.64
C HIS A 339 -2.68 13.22 14.08
N TRP A 340 -3.39 13.90 14.97
CA TRP A 340 -4.02 15.19 14.70
C TRP A 340 -3.21 16.27 15.38
N PHE A 341 -2.86 17.35 14.69
CA PHE A 341 -2.00 18.37 15.25
C PHE A 341 -2.16 19.73 14.57
N SER A 342 -2.09 20.79 15.38
CA SER A 342 -2.00 22.18 14.94
C SER A 342 -0.70 22.84 15.36
N LYS A 343 0.14 22.10 16.13
CA LYS A 343 1.49 22.46 16.56
C LYS A 343 2.45 21.37 16.18
N SER A 344 3.73 21.55 16.50
CA SER A 344 4.76 20.51 16.30
C SER A 344 4.46 19.26 17.13
N VAL A 345 4.57 18.09 16.51
CA VAL A 345 4.48 16.80 17.17
C VAL A 345 5.80 16.03 17.00
N THR A 346 6.29 15.46 18.09
CA THR A 346 7.53 14.66 18.08
C THR A 346 7.20 13.19 17.81
N HIS A 347 7.98 12.58 16.95
CA HIS A 347 7.92 11.19 16.58
C HIS A 347 9.26 10.49 16.82
N HIS A 348 9.19 9.18 17.00
CA HIS A 348 10.36 8.30 17.03
C HIS A 348 10.17 7.13 16.10
N THR A 349 11.25 6.69 15.45
CA THR A 349 11.24 5.46 14.65
C THR A 349 11.20 4.22 15.54
N ASN A 350 11.72 4.31 16.76
CA ASN A 350 11.83 3.17 17.70
C ASN A 350 12.47 1.93 17.07
N ASN A 351 13.51 2.16 16.25
CA ASN A 351 14.25 1.13 15.53
C ASN A 351 13.37 0.32 14.56
N SER A 352 12.35 0.97 13.99
CA SER A 352 11.51 0.45 12.91
C SER A 352 11.32 1.54 11.86
N VAL A 353 11.36 1.18 10.58
CA VAL A 353 10.98 2.09 9.52
C VAL A 353 9.57 2.62 9.77
N ASN A 354 9.34 3.92 9.55
CA ASN A 354 8.02 4.51 9.56
C ASN A 354 7.62 4.91 8.14
N VAL A 355 6.43 4.52 7.73
CA VAL A 355 5.80 4.99 6.49
C VAL A 355 4.63 5.86 6.87
N LEU A 356 4.59 7.08 6.35
CA LEU A 356 3.58 8.07 6.70
C LEU A 356 2.92 8.66 5.46
N ASN A 357 1.69 9.15 5.64
CA ASN A 357 0.98 9.95 4.64
C ASN A 357 0.33 11.16 5.33
N LEU A 358 0.34 12.33 4.67
CA LEU A 358 -0.40 13.51 5.11
C LEU A 358 -1.86 13.39 4.64
N VAL A 359 -2.74 13.02 5.55
CA VAL A 359 -4.15 12.71 5.26
C VAL A 359 -5.11 13.89 5.50
N GLU A 360 -4.64 14.96 6.17
CA GLU A 360 -5.36 16.22 6.37
C GLU A 360 -4.38 17.38 6.46
N GLY A 361 -4.76 18.56 5.91
CA GLY A 361 -3.90 19.73 5.78
C GLY A 361 -3.28 19.83 4.39
N GLU A 362 -2.73 21.00 4.05
CA GLU A 362 -2.13 21.24 2.74
C GLU A 362 -0.64 20.88 2.69
N GLU A 363 0.11 21.26 3.76
CA GLU A 363 1.55 21.01 3.84
C GLU A 363 2.05 21.00 5.29
N VAL A 364 3.03 20.14 5.53
CA VAL A 364 3.76 20.05 6.80
C VAL A 364 5.25 19.95 6.53
N VAL A 365 6.06 20.30 7.53
CA VAL A 365 7.51 20.11 7.46
C VAL A 365 7.96 19.06 8.47
N VAL A 366 8.80 18.13 8.00
CA VAL A 366 9.49 17.13 8.82
C VAL A 366 10.88 17.62 9.10
N GLU A 367 11.26 17.70 10.38
CA GLU A 367 12.54 18.27 10.79
C GLU A 367 13.25 17.37 11.80
N SER A 368 14.58 17.48 11.81
CA SER A 368 15.42 16.87 12.84
C SER A 368 15.62 17.84 13.99
N PRO A 369 15.33 17.45 15.25
CA PRO A 369 15.63 18.29 16.42
C PRO A 369 17.12 18.62 16.58
N THR A 370 17.97 17.80 16.00
CA THR A 370 19.44 17.96 16.03
C THR A 370 20.03 18.50 14.73
N SER A 371 19.18 18.90 13.78
CA SER A 371 19.62 19.34 12.44
C SER A 371 20.41 18.27 11.65
N ALA A 372 20.13 16.97 11.90
CA ALA A 372 20.81 15.85 11.25
C ALA A 372 20.46 15.74 9.76
N PHE A 373 19.31 16.29 9.36
CA PHE A 373 18.89 16.40 7.96
C PHE A 373 18.22 17.74 7.68
N LYS A 374 18.11 18.11 6.42
CA LYS A 374 17.43 19.34 5.99
C LYS A 374 15.92 19.22 6.16
N PRO A 375 15.20 20.33 6.45
CA PRO A 375 13.74 20.32 6.49
C PRO A 375 13.14 19.69 5.24
N PHE A 376 12.19 18.75 5.45
CA PHE A 376 11.56 17.97 4.39
C PHE A 376 10.06 18.33 4.36
N VAL A 377 9.62 19.04 3.31
CA VAL A 377 8.22 19.45 3.16
C VAL A 377 7.40 18.34 2.55
N VAL A 378 6.23 18.08 3.10
CA VAL A 378 5.26 17.07 2.67
C VAL A 378 3.93 17.74 2.39
N HIS A 379 3.28 17.41 1.27
CA HIS A 379 1.98 17.93 0.88
C HIS A 379 0.87 16.91 1.10
N TYR A 380 -0.36 17.37 1.01
CA TYR A 380 -1.55 16.52 1.12
C TYR A 380 -1.48 15.31 0.19
N ALA A 381 -1.85 14.14 0.70
CA ALA A 381 -1.81 12.87 0.02
C ALA A 381 -0.40 12.36 -0.36
N GLU A 382 0.68 13.01 0.04
CA GLU A 382 2.03 12.48 -0.20
C GLU A 382 2.42 11.45 0.86
N THR A 383 2.91 10.31 0.40
CA THR A 383 3.56 9.29 1.25
C THR A 383 5.05 9.59 1.38
N PHE A 384 5.59 9.40 2.55
CA PHE A 384 7.02 9.50 2.81
C PHE A 384 7.49 8.42 3.79
N ILE A 385 8.76 8.09 3.65
CA ILE A 385 9.43 7.04 4.44
C ILE A 385 10.44 7.71 5.35
N VAL A 386 10.41 7.35 6.62
CA VAL A 386 11.43 7.74 7.60
C VAL A 386 12.23 6.50 7.96
N PRO A 387 13.50 6.38 7.52
CA PRO A 387 14.38 5.26 7.87
C PRO A 387 14.53 5.09 9.38
N ALA A 388 14.67 3.85 9.82
CA ALA A 388 14.87 3.54 11.24
C ALA A 388 16.07 4.27 11.84
N SER A 389 17.12 4.51 11.05
CA SER A 389 18.34 5.22 11.44
C SER A 389 18.15 6.70 11.76
N VAL A 390 17.01 7.31 11.34
CA VAL A 390 16.71 8.73 11.63
C VAL A 390 16.47 8.97 13.12
N GLY A 391 15.80 8.03 13.79
CA GLY A 391 15.50 8.15 15.23
C GLY A 391 14.37 9.14 15.52
N GLU A 392 14.71 10.25 16.15
CA GLU A 392 13.74 11.30 16.50
C GLU A 392 13.55 12.31 15.36
N TYR A 393 12.30 12.70 15.11
CA TYR A 393 11.92 13.74 14.15
C TYR A 393 10.63 14.44 14.60
N THR A 394 10.41 15.64 14.10
CA THR A 394 9.18 16.41 14.35
C THR A 394 8.41 16.63 13.06
N ILE A 395 7.09 16.75 13.18
CA ILE A 395 6.20 17.15 12.09
C ILE A 395 5.44 18.40 12.54
N THR A 396 5.51 19.45 11.74
CA THR A 396 4.94 20.76 12.08
C THR A 396 4.12 21.29 10.90
N PRO A 397 2.90 21.84 11.11
CA PRO A 397 2.17 22.54 10.05
C PRO A 397 3.00 23.69 9.49
N CYS A 398 3.12 23.79 8.17
CA CYS A 398 3.87 24.86 7.52
C CYS A 398 3.05 25.50 6.38
N GLY A 399 3.60 26.53 5.75
CA GLY A 399 3.00 27.22 4.64
C GLY A 399 1.52 27.57 4.85
N LYS A 400 0.64 27.01 4.01
CA LYS A 400 -0.82 27.25 4.08
C LYS A 400 -1.52 26.52 5.23
N SER A 401 -0.85 25.59 5.89
CA SER A 401 -1.37 24.83 7.03
C SER A 401 -1.07 25.49 8.38
N VAL A 402 -0.31 26.58 8.42
CA VAL A 402 -0.01 27.28 9.68
C VAL A 402 -1.30 27.73 10.37
N GLY A 403 -1.47 27.30 11.63
CA GLY A 403 -2.66 27.60 12.43
C GLY A 403 -3.91 26.78 12.10
N LYS A 404 -3.79 25.79 11.21
CA LYS A 404 -4.84 24.82 10.90
C LYS A 404 -4.50 23.45 11.50
N GLU A 405 -5.51 22.62 11.68
CA GLU A 405 -5.32 21.23 12.05
C GLU A 405 -4.84 20.42 10.84
N CYS A 406 -3.81 19.61 11.06
CA CYS A 406 -3.29 18.64 10.12
C CYS A 406 -3.44 17.24 10.67
N GLY A 407 -3.43 16.24 9.77
CA GLY A 407 -3.50 14.84 10.13
C GLY A 407 -2.49 14.00 9.37
N THR A 408 -1.75 13.14 10.07
CA THR A 408 -0.90 12.12 9.45
C THR A 408 -1.32 10.74 9.89
N ILE A 409 -1.29 9.76 8.95
CA ILE A 409 -1.33 8.34 9.27
C ILE A 409 0.10 7.80 9.22
N LYS A 410 0.48 6.99 10.21
CA LYS A 410 1.80 6.37 10.34
C LYS A 410 1.66 4.86 10.48
N ALA A 411 2.36 4.10 9.64
CA ALA A 411 2.48 2.66 9.75
C ALA A 411 3.90 2.26 10.14
N TYR A 412 4.02 1.25 10.98
CA TYR A 412 5.28 0.64 11.40
C TYR A 412 5.08 -0.83 11.79
N VAL A 413 6.18 -1.59 11.79
CA VAL A 413 6.15 -2.97 12.27
C VAL A 413 6.23 -2.99 13.79
N ARG A 414 5.30 -3.68 14.44
CA ARG A 414 5.31 -3.90 15.89
C ARG A 414 6.15 -5.13 16.28
N PHE A 415 6.71 -5.12 17.46
CA PHE A 415 7.52 -6.20 18.07
C PHE A 415 6.87 -6.69 19.35
#